data_11070c549121c7a815cf4456d8917624
#
_entry.id   11070c549121c7a815cf4456d8917624
#
_cell.length_a   1.000
_cell.length_b   1.000
_cell.length_c   1.000
_cell.angle_alpha   90.00
_cell.angle_beta   90.00
_cell.angle_gamma   90.00
#
_symmetry.space_group_name_H-M   'P 1'
#
loop_
_entity.id
_entity.type
_entity.pdbx_description
1 polymer ?
#
loop_
_entity_poly.entity_id
_entity_poly.type
_entity_poly.pdbx_seq_one_letter_code
_entity_poly.pdbx_strand_id
1 'polypeptide(L)'
;MYKRQHLDAAAALREQIASRAPQVVEEYRLRLTERLARLPIEPVDPARLAQEVALMADKCAIDEELSRLESHIAQMHVYLDVSGETGKKMDFLIQEMNREANTIGSKCSDAQMAQNVVNLKSEIEKMREQIQNAV
;
A
#
# COMPACT_ATOMS: atom_id res chain seq x y z
N MET A 1 -6.45 5.04 -23.64
CA MET A 1 -7.09 6.09 -22.79
C MET A 1 -7.51 5.54 -21.44
N TYR A 2 -8.33 4.52 -21.39
CA TYR A 2 -8.78 3.91 -20.13
C TYR A 2 -7.67 3.30 -19.29
N LYS A 3 -6.64 2.75 -19.93
CA LYS A 3 -5.50 2.12 -19.23
C LYS A 3 -4.74 3.14 -18.37
N ARG A 4 -4.54 4.35 -18.88
CA ARG A 4 -3.87 5.42 -18.12
C ARG A 4 -4.72 5.90 -16.95
N GLN A 5 -6.03 5.94 -17.13
CA GLN A 5 -6.96 6.35 -16.09
C GLN A 5 -6.83 5.45 -14.86
N HIS A 6 -6.79 4.13 -15.07
CA HIS A 6 -6.64 3.16 -13.98
C HIS A 6 -5.23 3.22 -13.38
N LEU A 7 -4.22 3.47 -14.20
CA LEU A 7 -2.86 3.61 -13.73
C LEU A 7 -2.71 4.86 -12.85
N ASP A 8 -3.32 5.97 -13.26
CA ASP A 8 -3.32 7.20 -12.48
C ASP A 8 -4.08 7.03 -11.17
N ALA A 9 -5.18 6.28 -11.19
CA ALA A 9 -5.93 5.94 -9.98
C ALA A 9 -5.08 5.08 -9.04
N ALA A 10 -4.33 4.14 -9.58
CA ALA A 10 -3.40 3.31 -8.78
C ALA A 10 -2.31 4.16 -8.13
N ALA A 11 -1.76 5.13 -8.87
CA ALA A 11 -0.76 6.06 -8.35
C ALA A 11 -1.33 6.90 -7.20
N ALA A 12 -2.56 7.39 -7.35
CA ALA A 12 -3.22 8.17 -6.31
C ALA A 12 -3.47 7.32 -5.04
N LEU A 13 -3.87 6.07 -5.22
CA LEU A 13 -4.07 5.13 -4.10
C LEU A 13 -2.76 4.81 -3.40
N ARG A 14 -1.66 4.68 -4.15
CA ARG A 14 -0.33 4.51 -3.57
C ARG A 14 0.01 5.68 -2.64
N GLU A 15 -0.26 6.91 -3.07
CA GLU A 15 -0.02 8.09 -2.25
C GLU A 15 -0.88 8.09 -0.99
N GLN A 16 -2.14 7.67 -1.08
CA GLN A 16 -3.01 7.54 0.08
C GLN A 16 -2.47 6.50 1.06
N ILE A 17 -1.98 5.38 0.56
CA ILE A 17 -1.38 4.31 1.36
C ILE A 17 -0.11 4.84 2.06
N ALA A 18 0.75 5.55 1.31
CA ALA A 18 1.97 6.13 1.86
C ALA A 18 1.67 7.11 3.00
N SER A 19 0.63 7.92 2.86
CA SER A 19 0.21 8.86 3.88
C SER A 19 -0.43 8.18 5.08
N ARG A 20 -1.16 7.10 4.85
CA ARG A 20 -1.89 6.40 5.92
C ARG A 20 -0.95 5.61 6.85
N ALA A 21 0.13 5.03 6.36
CA ALA A 21 0.99 4.16 7.15
C ALA A 21 1.51 4.83 8.43
N PRO A 22 2.10 6.05 8.38
CA PRO A 22 2.54 6.71 9.63
C PRO A 22 1.38 7.11 10.54
N GLN A 23 0.20 7.39 9.97
CA GLN A 23 -0.99 7.69 10.76
C GLN A 23 -1.46 6.48 11.58
N VAL A 24 -1.37 5.28 11.02
CA VAL A 24 -1.72 4.04 11.71
C VAL A 24 -0.87 3.88 12.98
N VAL A 25 0.43 4.12 12.85
CA VAL A 25 1.37 4.02 13.97
C VAL A 25 1.05 5.05 15.05
N GLU A 26 0.80 6.29 14.64
CA GLU A 26 0.49 7.38 15.58
C GLU A 26 -0.84 7.14 16.29
N GLU A 27 -1.87 6.70 15.58
CA GLU A 27 -3.16 6.36 16.18
C GLU A 27 -3.03 5.21 17.17
N TYR A 28 -2.19 4.22 16.84
CA TYR A 28 -1.90 3.11 17.76
C TYR A 28 -1.25 3.61 19.04
N ARG A 29 -0.25 4.49 18.91
CA ARG A 29 0.42 5.09 20.06
C ARG A 29 -0.56 5.82 20.98
N LEU A 30 -1.44 6.63 20.39
CA LEU A 30 -2.43 7.41 21.14
C LEU A 30 -3.43 6.50 21.85
N ARG A 31 -3.96 5.49 21.16
CA ARG A 31 -4.91 4.55 21.75
C ARG A 31 -4.29 3.75 22.89
N LEU A 32 -3.05 3.30 22.70
CA LEU A 32 -2.35 2.51 23.72
C LEU A 32 -2.07 3.37 24.96
N THR A 33 -1.60 4.59 24.77
CA THR A 33 -1.34 5.54 25.85
C THR A 33 -2.61 5.81 26.65
N GLU A 34 -3.72 6.06 25.96
CA GLU A 34 -5.01 6.33 26.58
C GLU A 34 -5.55 5.13 27.34
N ARG A 35 -5.45 3.95 26.75
CA ARG A 35 -5.90 2.70 27.39
C ARG A 35 -5.10 2.43 28.66
N LEU A 36 -3.78 2.60 28.62
CA LEU A 36 -2.92 2.38 29.79
C LEU A 36 -3.22 3.36 30.91
N ALA A 37 -3.56 4.62 30.58
CA ALA A 37 -3.92 5.63 31.55
C ALA A 37 -5.21 5.29 32.31
N ARG A 38 -6.11 4.50 31.71
CA ARG A 38 -7.39 4.11 32.29
C ARG A 38 -7.30 2.87 33.16
N LEU A 39 -6.22 2.10 33.05
CA LEU A 39 -6.08 0.87 33.83
C LEU A 39 -5.69 1.20 35.27
N PRO A 40 -6.26 0.46 36.26
CA PRO A 40 -5.92 0.66 37.69
C PRO A 40 -4.61 -0.07 38.04
N ILE A 41 -3.54 0.25 37.31
CA ILE A 41 -2.21 -0.33 37.48
C ILE A 41 -1.18 0.79 37.64
N GLU A 42 0.02 0.42 38.07
CA GLU A 42 1.11 1.39 38.13
C GLU A 42 1.45 1.92 36.75
N PRO A 43 1.92 3.15 36.63
CA PRO A 43 2.31 3.71 35.34
C PRO A 43 3.32 2.82 34.60
N VAL A 44 3.07 2.59 33.31
CA VAL A 44 3.97 1.80 32.47
C VAL A 44 5.22 2.61 32.21
N ASP A 45 6.38 1.92 32.24
CA ASP A 45 7.66 2.51 31.87
C ASP A 45 7.57 3.11 30.46
N PRO A 46 7.91 4.39 30.28
CA PRO A 46 7.89 5.02 28.95
C PRO A 46 8.74 4.28 27.91
N ALA A 47 9.82 3.64 28.32
CA ALA A 47 10.67 2.87 27.43
C ALA A 47 9.91 1.66 26.86
N ARG A 48 9.08 1.02 27.68
CA ARG A 48 8.28 -0.14 27.24
C ARG A 48 7.19 0.27 26.27
N LEU A 49 6.55 1.41 26.53
CA LEU A 49 5.55 1.98 25.62
C LEU A 49 6.19 2.29 24.26
N ALA A 50 7.37 2.93 24.28
CA ALA A 50 8.12 3.26 23.07
C ALA A 50 8.49 1.99 22.29
N GLN A 51 8.84 0.91 22.99
CA GLN A 51 9.17 -0.37 22.38
C GLN A 51 7.96 -0.98 21.64
N GLU A 52 6.79 -0.95 22.27
CA GLU A 52 5.55 -1.45 21.65
C GLU A 52 5.18 -0.63 20.41
N VAL A 53 5.34 0.68 20.47
CA VAL A 53 5.09 1.55 19.31
C VAL A 53 6.08 1.27 18.19
N ALA A 54 7.36 1.04 18.53
CA ALA A 54 8.39 0.68 17.56
C ALA A 54 8.06 -0.64 16.84
N LEU A 55 7.52 -1.63 17.57
CA LEU A 55 7.08 -2.90 16.98
C LEU A 55 5.94 -2.68 15.98
N MET A 56 5.00 -1.78 16.30
CA MET A 56 3.91 -1.44 15.38
C MET A 56 4.45 -0.71 14.14
N ALA A 57 5.42 0.19 14.34
CA ALA A 57 6.08 0.90 13.24
C ALA A 57 6.78 -0.09 12.29
N ASP A 58 7.42 -1.12 12.84
CA ASP A 58 8.05 -2.16 12.03
C ASP A 58 7.02 -2.94 11.19
N LYS A 59 5.85 -3.22 11.75
CA LYS A 59 4.77 -3.89 11.01
C LYS A 59 4.23 -3.04 9.88
N CYS A 60 4.23 -1.72 10.06
CA CYS A 60 3.74 -0.78 9.04
C CYS A 60 4.86 -0.21 8.17
N ALA A 61 6.06 -0.80 8.24
CA ALA A 61 7.21 -0.39 7.42
C ALA A 61 7.05 -0.96 6.02
N ILE A 62 6.39 -0.20 5.15
CA ILE A 62 6.05 -0.61 3.79
C ILE A 62 6.80 0.23 2.73
N ASP A 63 7.86 0.91 3.12
CA ASP A 63 8.59 1.81 2.22
C ASP A 63 9.16 1.09 0.99
N GLU A 64 9.68 -0.13 1.16
CA GLU A 64 10.20 -0.91 0.04
C GLU A 64 9.09 -1.26 -0.94
N GLU A 65 7.95 -1.70 -0.45
CA GLU A 65 6.80 -2.05 -1.27
C GLU A 65 6.26 -0.82 -2.01
N LEU A 66 6.22 0.32 -1.35
CA LEU A 66 5.79 1.58 -1.95
C LEU A 66 6.75 2.05 -3.05
N SER A 67 8.07 1.90 -2.82
CA SER A 67 9.09 2.24 -3.82
C SER A 67 8.99 1.34 -5.05
N ARG A 68 8.83 0.04 -4.83
CA ARG A 68 8.68 -0.91 -5.95
C ARG A 68 7.39 -0.64 -6.72
N LEU A 69 6.30 -0.35 -6.02
CA LEU A 69 5.02 -0.03 -6.65
C LEU A 69 5.15 1.22 -7.52
N GLU A 70 5.80 2.27 -7.01
CA GLU A 70 6.05 3.49 -7.76
C GLU A 70 6.86 3.21 -9.03
N SER A 71 7.91 2.39 -8.91
CA SER A 71 8.75 2.00 -10.04
C SER A 71 7.94 1.24 -11.10
N HIS A 72 7.11 0.31 -10.67
CA HIS A 72 6.27 -0.47 -11.59
C HIS A 72 5.23 0.40 -12.28
N ILE A 73 4.64 1.35 -11.58
CA ILE A 73 3.69 2.30 -12.17
C ILE A 73 4.39 3.15 -13.23
N ALA A 74 5.58 3.67 -12.92
CA ALA A 74 6.36 4.47 -13.87
C ALA A 74 6.71 3.66 -15.12
N GLN A 75 7.11 2.40 -14.94
CA GLN A 75 7.45 1.50 -16.04
C GLN A 75 6.22 1.20 -16.89
N MET A 76 5.07 1.02 -16.25
CA MET A 76 3.80 0.79 -16.97
C MET A 76 3.44 2.00 -17.83
N HIS A 77 3.64 3.23 -17.35
CA HIS A 77 3.43 4.45 -18.14
C HIS A 77 4.28 4.42 -19.43
N VAL A 78 5.54 4.00 -19.29
CA VAL A 78 6.43 3.89 -20.45
C VAL A 78 5.87 2.87 -21.46
N TYR A 79 5.44 1.71 -20.99
CA TYR A 79 4.94 0.66 -21.89
C TYR A 79 3.63 1.05 -22.57
N LEU A 80 2.79 1.86 -21.92
CA LEU A 80 1.54 2.32 -22.53
C LEU A 80 1.78 3.29 -23.68
N ASP A 81 2.92 3.96 -23.72
CA ASP A 81 3.28 4.89 -24.78
C ASP A 81 3.97 4.22 -25.96
N VAL A 82 4.40 2.96 -25.80
CA VAL A 82 5.10 2.20 -26.83
C VAL A 82 4.12 1.28 -27.54
N SER A 83 4.10 1.34 -28.87
CA SER A 83 3.32 0.39 -29.68
C SER A 83 4.14 -0.87 -29.91
N GLY A 84 3.48 -2.05 -29.90
CA GLY A 84 4.10 -3.32 -30.21
C GLY A 84 3.96 -4.37 -29.13
N GLU A 85 4.92 -5.29 -29.03
CA GLU A 85 4.84 -6.49 -28.21
C GLU A 85 5.23 -6.25 -26.74
N THR A 86 4.47 -5.40 -26.05
CA THR A 86 4.70 -5.10 -24.64
C THR A 86 3.71 -5.81 -23.71
N GLY A 87 2.78 -6.60 -24.27
CA GLY A 87 1.74 -7.26 -23.50
C GLY A 87 2.25 -8.14 -22.36
N LYS A 88 3.28 -8.95 -22.64
CA LYS A 88 3.88 -9.83 -21.62
C LYS A 88 4.57 -9.03 -20.52
N LYS A 89 5.25 -7.93 -20.89
CA LYS A 89 5.94 -7.07 -19.95
C LYS A 89 4.95 -6.35 -19.06
N MET A 90 3.85 -5.88 -19.63
CA MET A 90 2.77 -5.24 -18.87
C MET A 90 2.10 -6.24 -17.92
N ASP A 91 1.85 -7.47 -18.39
CA ASP A 91 1.28 -8.52 -17.54
C ASP A 91 2.19 -8.84 -16.35
N PHE A 92 3.50 -8.92 -16.60
CA PHE A 92 4.48 -9.12 -15.53
C PHE A 92 4.42 -7.99 -14.49
N LEU A 93 4.35 -6.73 -14.95
CA LEU A 93 4.26 -5.58 -14.05
C LEU A 93 2.97 -5.61 -13.23
N ILE A 94 1.86 -6.01 -13.86
CA ILE A 94 0.58 -6.14 -13.16
C ILE A 94 0.67 -7.17 -12.04
N GLN A 95 1.31 -8.31 -12.30
CA GLN A 95 1.52 -9.33 -11.28
C GLN A 95 2.38 -8.80 -10.13
N GLU A 96 3.44 -8.07 -10.46
CA GLU A 96 4.31 -7.48 -9.44
C GLU A 96 3.59 -6.39 -8.63
N MET A 97 2.79 -5.54 -9.29
CA MET A 97 1.99 -4.53 -8.59
C MET A 97 1.01 -5.19 -7.63
N ASN A 98 0.36 -6.26 -8.07
CA ASN A 98 -0.56 -7.01 -7.23
C ASN A 98 0.15 -7.64 -6.02
N ARG A 99 1.36 -8.14 -6.23
CA ARG A 99 2.19 -8.70 -5.18
C ARG A 99 2.51 -7.64 -4.12
N GLU A 100 2.92 -6.44 -4.55
CA GLU A 100 3.21 -5.35 -3.63
C GLU A 100 1.97 -4.94 -2.85
N ALA A 101 0.81 -4.86 -3.51
CA ALA A 101 -0.45 -4.53 -2.85
C ALA A 101 -0.81 -5.57 -1.77
N ASN A 102 -0.64 -6.85 -2.06
CA ASN A 102 -0.90 -7.93 -1.11
C ASN A 102 0.04 -7.83 0.11
N THR A 103 1.32 -7.57 -0.13
CA THR A 103 2.31 -7.45 0.95
C THR A 103 1.99 -6.25 1.86
N ILE A 104 1.64 -5.12 1.27
CA ILE A 104 1.22 -3.93 2.03
C ILE A 104 0.03 -4.26 2.93
N GLY A 105 -0.98 -4.90 2.37
CA GLY A 105 -2.19 -5.27 3.11
C GLY A 105 -1.93 -6.23 4.25
N SER A 106 -0.97 -7.15 4.09
CA SER A 106 -0.63 -8.11 5.13
C SER A 106 0.27 -7.53 6.21
N LYS A 107 1.09 -6.54 5.88
CA LYS A 107 2.01 -5.92 6.83
C LYS A 107 1.33 -4.89 7.73
N CYS A 108 0.57 -3.98 7.15
CA CYS A 108 -0.05 -2.89 7.89
C CYS A 108 -1.55 -3.14 8.03
N SER A 109 -1.94 -3.78 9.13
CA SER A 109 -3.33 -4.18 9.37
C SER A 109 -4.11 -3.02 9.97
N ASP A 110 -4.95 -2.39 9.17
CA ASP A 110 -5.77 -1.23 9.52
C ASP A 110 -6.94 -1.18 8.56
N ALA A 111 -8.12 -0.80 9.04
CA ALA A 111 -9.34 -0.82 8.23
C ALA A 111 -9.25 0.13 7.02
N GLN A 112 -8.75 1.33 7.21
CA GLN A 112 -8.59 2.30 6.12
C GLN A 112 -7.51 1.83 5.13
N MET A 113 -6.41 1.29 5.64
CA MET A 113 -5.36 0.71 4.81
C MET A 113 -5.90 -0.45 3.98
N ALA A 114 -6.67 -1.34 4.59
CA ALA A 114 -7.28 -2.48 3.91
C ALA A 114 -8.19 -2.01 2.77
N GLN A 115 -8.98 -0.96 3.00
CA GLN A 115 -9.86 -0.41 1.96
C GLN A 115 -9.05 0.18 0.81
N ASN A 116 -7.96 0.90 1.11
CA ASN A 116 -7.08 1.45 0.08
C ASN A 116 -6.43 0.33 -0.74
N VAL A 117 -6.02 -0.75 -0.09
CA VAL A 117 -5.42 -1.91 -0.76
C VAL A 117 -6.45 -2.61 -1.67
N VAL A 118 -7.68 -2.77 -1.20
CA VAL A 118 -8.77 -3.35 -2.01
C VAL A 118 -9.01 -2.49 -3.24
N ASN A 119 -9.07 -1.18 -3.08
CA ASN A 119 -9.29 -0.25 -4.19
C ASN A 119 -8.11 -0.30 -5.18
N LEU A 120 -6.88 -0.38 -4.67
CA LEU A 120 -5.68 -0.51 -5.51
C LEU A 120 -5.72 -1.80 -6.33
N LYS A 121 -6.04 -2.91 -5.69
CA LYS A 121 -6.14 -4.21 -6.38
C LYS A 121 -7.24 -4.20 -7.44
N SER A 122 -8.34 -3.51 -7.16
CA SER A 122 -9.43 -3.34 -8.13
C SER A 122 -8.95 -2.61 -9.38
N GLU A 123 -8.20 -1.51 -9.22
CA GLU A 123 -7.65 -0.78 -10.36
C GLU A 123 -6.63 -1.61 -11.14
N ILE A 124 -5.80 -2.38 -10.44
CA ILE A 124 -4.84 -3.29 -11.07
C ILE A 124 -5.58 -4.34 -11.90
N GLU A 125 -6.65 -4.91 -11.38
CA GLU A 125 -7.45 -5.93 -12.09
C GLU A 125 -8.10 -5.35 -13.34
N LYS A 126 -8.61 -4.13 -13.26
CA LYS A 126 -9.19 -3.45 -14.42
C LYS A 126 -8.16 -3.22 -15.51
N MET A 127 -6.93 -2.84 -15.14
CA MET A 127 -5.83 -2.70 -16.10
C MET A 127 -5.50 -4.05 -16.74
N ARG A 128 -5.46 -5.12 -15.94
CA ARG A 128 -5.18 -6.46 -16.45
C ARG A 128 -6.20 -6.88 -17.50
N GLU A 129 -7.48 -6.67 -17.22
CA GLU A 129 -8.56 -7.00 -18.15
C GLU A 129 -8.43 -6.22 -19.45
N GLN A 130 -8.16 -4.92 -19.37
CA GLN A 130 -8.00 -4.09 -20.56
C GLN A 130 -6.82 -4.51 -21.41
N ILE A 131 -5.69 -4.85 -20.80
CA ILE A 131 -4.50 -5.30 -21.51
C ILE A 131 -4.77 -6.63 -22.21
N GLN A 132 -5.43 -7.57 -21.54
CA GLN A 132 -5.77 -8.87 -22.13
C GLN A 132 -6.79 -8.74 -23.26
N ASN A 133 -7.74 -7.84 -23.14
CA ASN A 133 -8.80 -7.64 -24.13
C ASN A 133 -8.33 -6.82 -25.34
N ALA A 134 -7.22 -6.12 -25.22
CA ALA A 134 -6.67 -5.29 -26.30
C ALA A 134 -5.86 -6.09 -27.31
N VAL A 135 -5.67 -7.37 -27.10
CA VAL A 135 -4.85 -8.26 -27.96
C VAL A 135 -5.68 -8.90 -29.08
#